data_21d3046b2aaa08e7289da010bb84ff42
#
_entry.id   21d3046b2aaa08e7289da010bb84ff42
#
_cell.length_a   1.000
_cell.length_b   1.000
_cell.length_c   1.000
_cell.angle_alpha   90.00
_cell.angle_beta   90.00
_cell.angle_gamma   90.00
#
_symmetry.space_group_name_H-M   'P 1'
#
loop_
_entity.id
_entity.type
_entity.pdbx_description
1 polymer ?
#
loop_
_entity_poly.entity_id
_entity_poly.type
_entity_poly.pdbx_seq_one_letter_code
_entity_poly.pdbx_strand_id
1 'polypeptide(L)'
;YDMFAVQYTYVPLDPYPDVAWLLGGEGSWTSYSNEEINTALEKTQTAGSTEEIKGYYSIVDKKVQEDVPMFSAYIISAQGAVNKRLTNVNVDVYGFFNNIHEWDIAK
;
A
#
# COMPACT_ATOMS: atom_id res chain seq x y z
N TYR A 1 -0.89 -24.92 -0.39
CA TYR A 1 -1.31 -24.44 0.95
C TYR A 1 -2.69 -23.80 0.86
N ASP A 2 -3.48 -23.93 1.91
CA ASP A 2 -4.84 -23.39 1.94
C ASP A 2 -4.86 -21.96 2.50
N MET A 3 -3.85 -21.60 3.30
CA MET A 3 -3.66 -20.26 3.87
C MET A 3 -2.17 -20.01 4.17
N PHE A 4 -1.73 -18.77 3.99
CA PHE A 4 -0.43 -18.32 4.50
C PHE A 4 -0.55 -16.91 5.10
N ALA A 5 0.36 -16.58 5.99
CA ALA A 5 0.45 -15.25 6.56
C ALA A 5 1.76 -14.59 6.16
N VAL A 6 1.70 -13.33 5.82
CA VAL A 6 2.86 -12.55 5.37
C VAL A 6 2.75 -11.11 5.86
N GLN A 7 3.89 -10.52 6.14
CA GLN A 7 3.99 -9.07 6.31
C GLN A 7 4.24 -8.44 4.95
N TYR A 8 3.43 -7.46 4.60
CA TYR A 8 3.56 -6.70 3.37
C TYR A 8 3.68 -5.21 3.67
N THR A 9 4.55 -4.52 2.94
CA THR A 9 4.69 -3.06 3.00
C THR A 9 4.43 -2.50 1.62
N TYR A 10 3.52 -1.57 1.50
CA TYR A 10 3.12 -0.95 0.23
C TYR A 10 3.67 0.48 0.10
N VAL A 11 3.71 0.97 -1.14
CA VAL A 11 4.10 2.35 -1.45
C VAL A 11 2.86 3.26 -1.39
N PRO A 12 2.84 4.26 -0.49
CA PRO A 12 1.62 5.05 -0.27
C PRO A 12 1.17 5.92 -1.45
N LEU A 13 2.08 6.23 -2.39
CA LEU A 13 1.80 7.18 -3.47
C LEU A 13 1.07 6.58 -4.66
N ASP A 14 1.34 5.32 -4.96
CA ASP A 14 0.73 4.61 -6.07
C ASP A 14 0.37 3.20 -5.63
N PRO A 15 -0.89 2.95 -5.29
CA PRO A 15 -1.33 1.63 -4.84
C PRO A 15 -1.44 0.60 -5.96
N TYR A 16 -1.42 1.01 -7.24
CA TYR A 16 -1.65 0.10 -8.36
C TYR A 16 -0.67 -1.09 -8.42
N PRO A 17 0.66 -0.89 -8.38
CA PRO A 17 1.59 -2.02 -8.47
C PRO A 17 1.37 -3.04 -7.36
N ASP A 18 1.12 -2.57 -6.15
CA ASP A 18 0.92 -3.40 -4.97
C ASP A 18 -0.38 -4.20 -5.04
N VAL A 19 -1.48 -3.55 -5.42
CA VAL A 19 -2.79 -4.19 -5.53
C VAL A 19 -2.82 -5.16 -6.71
N ALA A 20 -2.24 -4.80 -7.86
CA ALA A 20 -2.13 -5.68 -9.01
C ALA A 20 -1.30 -6.93 -8.70
N TRP A 21 -0.20 -6.77 -7.95
CA TRP A 21 0.63 -7.91 -7.54
C TRP A 21 -0.06 -8.82 -6.52
N LEU A 22 -0.91 -8.28 -5.65
CA LEU A 22 -1.66 -9.08 -4.70
C LEU A 22 -2.88 -9.76 -5.31
N LEU A 23 -3.60 -9.11 -6.24
CA LEU A 23 -4.94 -9.50 -6.69
C LEU A 23 -5.08 -9.60 -8.22
N GLY A 24 -4.03 -9.29 -8.98
CA GLY A 24 -4.08 -9.11 -10.44
C GLY A 24 -4.09 -10.39 -11.28
N GLY A 25 -4.50 -11.52 -10.73
CA GLY A 25 -4.67 -12.75 -11.49
C GLY A 25 -3.46 -13.66 -11.51
N GLU A 26 -3.19 -14.30 -12.67
CA GLU A 26 -2.09 -15.24 -12.81
C GLU A 26 -0.75 -14.57 -12.53
N GLY A 27 0.05 -15.16 -11.64
CA GLY A 27 1.31 -14.59 -11.16
C GLY A 27 1.18 -13.68 -9.94
N SER A 28 -0.02 -13.36 -9.51
CA SER A 28 -0.23 -12.68 -8.22
C SER A 28 0.11 -13.60 -7.04
N TRP A 29 0.41 -13.00 -5.90
CA TRP A 29 0.76 -13.78 -4.70
C TRP A 29 -0.34 -14.70 -4.22
N THR A 30 -1.59 -14.25 -4.35
CA THR A 30 -2.75 -15.03 -3.92
C THR A 30 -3.20 -16.05 -4.96
N SER A 31 -2.73 -15.95 -6.22
CA SER A 31 -3.25 -16.66 -7.39
C SER A 31 -4.76 -16.47 -7.57
N TYR A 32 -5.31 -15.45 -6.92
CA TYR A 32 -6.71 -15.08 -7.05
C TYR A 32 -6.90 -14.27 -8.33
N SER A 33 -7.97 -14.52 -9.06
CA SER A 33 -8.32 -13.79 -10.26
C SER A 33 -9.80 -13.47 -10.28
N ASN A 34 -10.11 -12.20 -10.53
CA ASN A 34 -11.47 -11.72 -10.71
C ASN A 34 -11.48 -10.69 -11.84
N GLU A 35 -12.31 -10.90 -12.86
CA GLU A 35 -12.35 -10.06 -14.07
C GLU A 35 -12.75 -8.61 -13.76
N GLU A 36 -13.65 -8.39 -12.80
CA GLU A 36 -14.05 -7.04 -12.39
C GLU A 36 -12.90 -6.29 -11.72
N ILE A 37 -12.11 -6.98 -10.88
CA ILE A 37 -10.92 -6.42 -10.25
C ILE A 37 -9.88 -6.08 -11.31
N ASN A 38 -9.56 -7.00 -12.21
CA ASN A 38 -8.57 -6.79 -13.25
C ASN A 38 -8.94 -5.59 -14.13
N THR A 39 -10.20 -5.54 -14.57
CA THR A 39 -10.72 -4.42 -15.37
C THR A 39 -10.68 -3.08 -14.60
N ALA A 40 -11.03 -3.09 -13.33
CA ALA A 40 -10.98 -1.88 -12.50
C ALA A 40 -9.54 -1.39 -12.33
N LEU A 41 -8.59 -2.29 -12.06
CA LEU A 41 -7.16 -1.97 -11.93
C LEU A 41 -6.59 -1.37 -13.22
N GLU A 42 -6.88 -1.96 -14.39
CA GLU A 42 -6.45 -1.41 -15.68
C GLU A 42 -6.98 0.01 -15.90
N LYS A 43 -8.24 0.25 -15.54
CA LYS A 43 -8.86 1.58 -15.66
C LYS A 43 -8.24 2.63 -14.73
N THR A 44 -7.68 2.26 -13.60
CA THR A 44 -6.97 3.22 -12.74
C THR A 44 -5.79 3.85 -13.46
N GLN A 45 -5.14 3.12 -14.38
CA GLN A 45 -3.96 3.60 -15.11
C GLN A 45 -4.29 4.63 -16.19
N THR A 46 -5.53 4.70 -16.62
CA THR A 46 -6.00 5.62 -17.68
C THR A 46 -7.01 6.63 -17.17
N ALA A 47 -7.31 6.64 -15.88
CA ALA A 47 -8.26 7.55 -15.27
C ALA A 47 -7.80 9.01 -15.37
N GLY A 48 -8.73 9.90 -15.68
CA GLY A 48 -8.47 11.32 -15.86
C GLY A 48 -8.56 12.13 -14.55
N SER A 49 -9.03 11.55 -13.47
CA SER A 49 -9.23 12.23 -12.19
C SER A 49 -9.06 11.31 -10.98
N THR A 50 -8.76 11.92 -9.83
CA THR A 50 -8.69 11.20 -8.55
C THR A 50 -10.02 10.56 -8.17
N GLU A 51 -11.14 11.20 -8.50
CA GLU A 51 -12.48 10.68 -8.24
C GLU A 51 -12.75 9.39 -9.03
N GLU A 52 -12.33 9.34 -10.29
CA GLU A 52 -12.42 8.11 -11.08
C GLU A 52 -11.55 7.00 -10.50
N ILE A 53 -10.31 7.30 -10.12
CA ILE A 53 -9.41 6.34 -9.48
C ILE A 53 -10.04 5.76 -8.21
N LYS A 54 -10.59 6.61 -7.34
CA LYS A 54 -11.31 6.16 -6.12
C LYS A 54 -12.52 5.29 -6.46
N GLY A 55 -13.24 5.61 -7.53
CA GLY A 55 -14.37 4.80 -8.01
C GLY A 55 -13.93 3.39 -8.38
N TYR A 56 -12.84 3.24 -9.12
CA TYR A 56 -12.30 1.93 -9.49
C TYR A 56 -11.76 1.16 -8.28
N TYR A 57 -11.06 1.79 -7.35
CA TYR A 57 -10.63 1.12 -6.12
C TYR A 57 -11.81 0.71 -5.22
N SER A 58 -12.93 1.42 -5.26
CA SER A 58 -14.15 1.01 -4.55
C SER A 58 -14.74 -0.29 -5.10
N ILE A 59 -14.60 -0.55 -6.41
CA ILE A 59 -14.98 -1.83 -7.02
C ILE A 59 -14.07 -2.95 -6.49
N VAL A 60 -12.75 -2.70 -6.49
CA VAL A 60 -11.77 -3.66 -5.96
C VAL A 60 -12.05 -4.00 -4.50
N ASP A 61 -12.25 -2.98 -3.66
CA ASP A 61 -12.54 -3.15 -2.23
C ASP A 61 -13.81 -3.98 -1.99
N LYS A 62 -14.88 -3.67 -2.72
CA LYS A 62 -16.13 -4.42 -2.65
C LYS A 62 -15.93 -5.90 -3.00
N LYS A 63 -15.19 -6.20 -4.07
CA LYS A 63 -14.94 -7.58 -4.49
C LYS A 63 -14.05 -8.33 -3.52
N VAL A 64 -13.04 -7.68 -2.95
CA VAL A 64 -12.21 -8.27 -1.89
C VAL A 64 -13.04 -8.61 -0.65
N GLN A 65 -14.01 -7.76 -0.29
CA GLN A 65 -14.92 -8.04 0.82
C GLN A 65 -15.90 -9.17 0.53
N GLU A 66 -16.37 -9.30 -0.72
CA GLU A 66 -17.27 -10.39 -1.14
C GLU A 66 -16.57 -11.75 -1.19
N ASP A 67 -15.39 -11.81 -1.80
CA ASP A 67 -14.69 -13.06 -2.12
C ASP A 67 -13.65 -13.45 -1.06
N VAL A 68 -13.21 -12.48 -0.24
CA VAL A 68 -12.24 -12.64 0.85
C VAL A 68 -10.97 -13.41 0.44
N PRO A 69 -10.29 -13.05 -0.68
CA PRO A 69 -9.06 -13.72 -1.08
C PRO A 69 -7.90 -13.45 -0.11
N MET A 70 -7.99 -12.36 0.63
CA MET A 70 -7.05 -11.96 1.66
C MET A 70 -7.72 -11.06 2.70
N PHE A 71 -7.12 -10.95 3.88
CA PHE A 71 -7.55 -9.99 4.90
C PHE A 71 -6.34 -9.46 5.67
N SER A 72 -6.44 -8.21 6.12
CA SER A 72 -5.43 -7.62 7.00
C SER A 72 -5.75 -7.96 8.46
N ALA A 73 -4.90 -8.75 9.10
CA ALA A 73 -5.07 -9.10 10.50
C ALA A 73 -4.70 -7.93 11.43
N TYR A 74 -3.68 -7.15 11.06
CA TYR A 74 -3.24 -5.95 11.79
C TYR A 74 -2.32 -5.09 10.91
N ILE A 75 -2.20 -3.82 11.28
CA ILE A 75 -1.26 -2.89 10.66
C ILE A 75 -0.11 -2.66 11.63
N ILE A 76 1.11 -2.89 11.16
CA ILE A 76 2.32 -2.64 11.95
C ILE A 76 2.69 -1.17 11.81
N SER A 77 2.82 -0.48 12.95
CA SER A 77 3.39 0.86 12.98
C SER A 77 4.92 0.76 13.04
N ALA A 78 5.61 1.43 12.12
CA ALA A 78 7.03 1.62 12.22
C ALA A 78 7.35 2.51 13.44
N GLN A 79 8.28 2.09 14.28
CA GLN A 79 8.72 2.84 15.44
C GLN A 79 10.23 3.10 15.33
N GLY A 80 10.66 4.28 15.75
CA GLY A 80 12.07 4.66 15.81
C GLY A 80 12.37 5.45 17.05
N ALA A 81 13.59 5.32 17.53
CA ALA A 81 14.12 6.12 18.62
C ALA A 81 15.14 7.09 18.08
N VAL A 82 14.98 8.35 18.41
CA VAL A 82 15.89 9.44 18.00
C VAL A 82 16.56 10.01 19.23
N ASN A 83 17.89 10.20 19.17
CA ASN A 83 18.61 10.86 20.24
C ASN A 83 18.11 12.31 20.37
N LYS A 84 17.82 12.77 21.60
CA LYS A 84 17.31 14.13 21.89
C LYS A 84 18.24 15.26 21.43
N ARG A 85 19.51 14.97 21.13
CA ARG A 85 20.44 15.95 20.56
C ARG A 85 20.24 16.16 19.06
N LEU A 86 19.55 15.25 18.38
CA LEU A 86 19.22 15.41 16.97
C LEU A 86 17.97 16.29 16.86
N THR A 87 18.07 17.38 16.11
CA THR A 87 16.97 18.32 15.85
C THR A 87 16.50 18.21 14.40
N ASN A 88 15.33 18.77 14.11
CA ASN A 88 14.70 18.78 12.79
C ASN A 88 14.38 17.37 12.22
N VAL A 89 14.33 16.36 13.06
CA VAL A 89 13.93 15.01 12.62
C VAL A 89 12.42 15.01 12.40
N ASN A 90 12.00 14.75 11.18
CA ASN A 90 10.61 14.57 10.81
C ASN A 90 10.39 13.15 10.30
N VAL A 91 9.37 12.49 10.83
CA VAL A 91 8.97 11.15 10.37
C VAL A 91 7.65 11.28 9.63
N ASP A 92 7.64 10.85 8.40
CA ASP A 92 6.47 10.87 7.55
C ASP A 92 6.22 9.50 6.89
N VAL A 93 5.31 9.48 5.92
CA VAL A 93 4.96 8.25 5.17
C VAL A 93 6.11 7.66 4.38
N TYR A 94 7.18 8.42 4.11
CA TYR A 94 8.39 7.98 3.42
C TYR A 94 9.46 7.45 4.37
N GLY A 95 9.24 7.56 5.68
CA GLY A 95 10.10 6.99 6.71
C GLY A 95 10.90 8.02 7.51
N PHE A 96 11.92 7.51 8.21
CA PHE A 96 12.71 8.30 9.16
C PHE A 96 13.74 9.22 8.51
N PHE A 97 14.20 8.92 7.31
CA PHE A 97 15.35 9.58 6.70
C PHE A 97 14.99 10.56 5.58
N ASN A 98 13.69 10.80 5.38
CA ASN A 98 13.20 11.62 4.28
C ASN A 98 13.80 13.04 4.29
N ASN A 99 13.94 13.64 5.48
CA ASN A 99 14.53 14.97 5.65
C ASN A 99 15.91 14.98 6.31
N ILE A 100 16.70 13.93 6.15
CA ILE A 100 18.04 13.79 6.78
C ILE A 100 18.96 14.98 6.49
N HIS A 101 18.80 15.65 5.35
CA HIS A 101 19.54 16.83 4.94
C HIS A 101 19.26 18.08 5.79
N GLU A 102 18.17 18.07 6.58
CA GLU A 102 17.78 19.14 7.50
C GLU A 102 18.20 18.87 8.95
N TRP A 103 18.70 17.66 9.23
CA TRP A 103 19.05 17.28 10.58
C TRP A 103 20.24 18.07 11.10
N ASP A 104 20.20 18.42 12.38
CA ASP A 104 21.29 19.12 13.06
C ASP A 104 21.47 18.53 14.47
N ILE A 105 22.59 18.84 15.08
CA ILE A 105 22.93 18.43 16.43
C ILE A 105 22.82 19.63 17.37
N ALA A 106 21.92 19.52 18.35
CA ALA A 106 21.78 20.51 19.39
C ALA A 106 23.13 20.68 20.15
N LYS A 107 23.57 21.91 20.25
CA LYS A 107 24.79 22.31 20.98
C LYS A 107 24.58 22.25 22.48
#